data_d0ab93367957fcfa527c34fe432122b6
#
_entry.id   d0ab93367957fcfa527c34fe432122b6
#
_cell.length_a   1.000
_cell.length_b   1.000
_cell.length_c   1.000
_cell.angle_alpha   90.00
_cell.angle_beta   90.00
_cell.angle_gamma   90.00
#
_symmetry.space_group_name_H-M   'P 1'
#
loop_
_entity.id
_entity.type
_entity.pdbx_description
1 polymer ?
#
loop_
_entity_poly.entity_id
_entity_poly.type
_entity_poly.pdbx_seq_one_letter_code
_entity_poly.pdbx_strand_id
1 'polypeptide(L)'
;EQARLQLDALMLVREITHVTVWARDAARAARFASDVREAHGIDAIVAPSVHAALADADIAVTTTPSREPLVHAQDLHPGLHVTAMGSDAEYKTELAPSVFGVARYFCDRLQQTRVVGELRHAIAAGAVPADAVFSELGDVIAGRSDGRTHRDDITVCDLTGTGAQDTAIAVLALERARAAAAGTIFHNDLTT
;
A
#
# COMPACT_ATOMS: atom_id res chain seq x y z
N GLU A 1 -4.29 -9.46 -7.51
CA GLU A 1 -4.54 -10.08 -6.20
C GLU A 1 -4.43 -9.04 -5.08
N GLN A 2 -3.29 -8.36 -4.89
CA GLN A 2 -3.09 -7.37 -3.83
C GLN A 2 -4.14 -6.25 -3.85
N ALA A 3 -4.42 -5.64 -4.99
CA ALA A 3 -5.43 -4.57 -5.08
C ALA A 3 -6.81 -5.02 -4.57
N ARG A 4 -7.19 -6.28 -4.81
CA ARG A 4 -8.44 -6.85 -4.33
C ARG A 4 -8.46 -6.96 -2.80
N LEU A 5 -7.41 -7.54 -2.21
CA LEU A 5 -7.27 -7.67 -0.76
C LEU A 5 -7.22 -6.31 -0.06
N GLN A 6 -6.61 -5.30 -0.70
CA GLN A 6 -6.59 -3.94 -0.16
C GLN A 6 -7.99 -3.31 -0.16
N LEU A 7 -8.76 -3.49 -1.23
CA LEU A 7 -10.14 -3.01 -1.28
C LEU A 7 -11.00 -3.69 -0.20
N ASP A 8 -10.91 -5.03 -0.10
CA ASP A 8 -11.63 -5.79 0.92
C ASP A 8 -11.30 -5.30 2.34
N ALA A 9 -10.01 -5.04 2.61
CA ALA A 9 -9.57 -4.53 3.91
C ALA A 9 -10.08 -3.09 4.19
N LEU A 10 -10.05 -2.22 3.17
CA LEU A 10 -10.57 -0.85 3.28
C LEU A 10 -12.06 -0.83 3.59
N MET A 11 -12.83 -1.70 2.95
CA MET A 11 -14.29 -1.81 3.17
C MET A 11 -14.66 -2.25 4.60
N LEU A 12 -13.75 -2.88 5.34
CA LEU A 12 -13.98 -3.22 6.76
C LEU A 12 -13.94 -1.99 7.67
N VAL A 13 -13.30 -0.90 7.26
CA VAL A 13 -13.02 0.28 8.10
C VAL A 13 -13.48 1.60 7.49
N ARG A 14 -13.94 1.58 6.24
CA ARG A 14 -14.44 2.76 5.51
C ARG A 14 -15.65 2.39 4.67
N GLU A 15 -16.57 3.32 4.55
CA GLU A 15 -17.63 3.24 3.57
C GLU A 15 -17.05 3.65 2.20
N ILE A 16 -16.87 2.66 1.32
CA ILE A 16 -16.37 2.88 -0.04
C ILE A 16 -17.58 2.90 -0.97
N THR A 17 -17.83 4.03 -1.59
CA THR A 17 -18.99 4.25 -2.48
C THR A 17 -18.64 4.15 -3.95
N HIS A 18 -17.36 4.36 -4.29
CA HIS A 18 -16.89 4.39 -5.68
C HIS A 18 -15.45 3.89 -5.77
N VAL A 19 -15.11 3.18 -6.84
CA VAL A 19 -13.75 2.71 -7.13
C VAL A 19 -13.36 3.13 -8.54
N THR A 20 -12.26 3.88 -8.64
CA THR A 20 -11.65 4.21 -9.92
C THR A 20 -10.40 3.36 -10.13
N VAL A 21 -10.35 2.65 -11.23
CA VAL A 21 -9.28 1.69 -11.54
C VAL A 21 -8.43 2.19 -12.69
N TRP A 22 -7.14 2.17 -12.51
CA TRP A 22 -6.19 2.33 -13.61
C TRP A 22 -5.19 1.18 -13.63
N ALA A 23 -4.86 0.70 -14.81
CA ALA A 23 -3.74 -0.20 -15.03
C ALA A 23 -3.18 0.02 -16.43
N ARG A 24 -1.89 -0.28 -16.63
CA ARG A 24 -1.25 -0.24 -17.96
C ARG A 24 -1.96 -1.13 -18.99
N ASP A 25 -2.50 -2.26 -18.56
CA ASP A 25 -3.37 -3.13 -19.35
C ASP A 25 -4.85 -2.77 -19.07
N ALA A 26 -5.45 -2.04 -20.00
CA ALA A 26 -6.85 -1.61 -19.89
C ALA A 26 -7.84 -2.79 -19.76
N ALA A 27 -7.56 -3.94 -20.36
CA ALA A 27 -8.43 -5.11 -20.25
C ALA A 27 -8.38 -5.70 -18.82
N ARG A 28 -7.23 -5.66 -18.15
CA ARG A 28 -7.12 -6.03 -16.73
C ARG A 28 -7.84 -5.04 -15.83
N ALA A 29 -7.73 -3.73 -16.09
CA ALA A 29 -8.46 -2.73 -15.35
C ALA A 29 -9.97 -2.93 -15.49
N ALA A 30 -10.46 -3.17 -16.71
CA ALA A 30 -11.88 -3.41 -16.97
C ALA A 30 -12.41 -4.67 -16.26
N ARG A 31 -11.64 -5.77 -16.28
CA ARG A 31 -12.00 -6.99 -15.52
C ARG A 31 -12.08 -6.72 -14.03
N PHE A 32 -11.06 -6.05 -13.47
CA PHE A 32 -11.07 -5.72 -12.04
C PHE A 32 -12.26 -4.85 -11.66
N ALA A 33 -12.58 -3.82 -12.45
CA ALA A 33 -13.75 -2.97 -12.21
C ALA A 33 -15.07 -3.77 -12.30
N SER A 34 -15.17 -4.75 -13.23
CA SER A 34 -16.32 -5.66 -13.29
C SER A 34 -16.44 -6.54 -12.06
N ASP A 35 -15.32 -7.14 -11.64
CA ASP A 35 -15.27 -8.00 -10.45
C ASP A 35 -15.67 -7.22 -9.18
N VAL A 36 -15.25 -5.96 -9.05
CA VAL A 36 -15.62 -5.09 -7.92
C VAL A 36 -17.12 -4.83 -7.89
N ARG A 37 -17.72 -4.48 -9.03
CA ARG A 37 -19.17 -4.28 -9.11
C ARG A 37 -19.96 -5.54 -8.75
N GLU A 38 -19.50 -6.69 -9.25
CA GLU A 38 -20.16 -7.97 -9.00
C GLU A 38 -20.03 -8.42 -7.54
N ALA A 39 -18.83 -8.30 -6.95
CA ALA A 39 -18.56 -8.81 -5.61
C ALA A 39 -19.10 -7.89 -4.50
N HIS A 40 -19.10 -6.58 -4.70
CA HIS A 40 -19.38 -5.60 -3.64
C HIS A 40 -20.60 -4.73 -3.91
N GLY A 41 -21.15 -4.72 -5.13
CA GLY A 41 -22.30 -3.91 -5.49
C GLY A 41 -22.02 -2.40 -5.51
N ILE A 42 -20.76 -1.98 -5.51
CA ILE A 42 -20.34 -0.57 -5.57
C ILE A 42 -19.96 -0.18 -6.99
N ASP A 43 -20.12 1.10 -7.32
CA ASP A 43 -19.73 1.58 -8.64
C ASP A 43 -18.21 1.52 -8.84
N ALA A 44 -17.79 1.01 -10.00
CA ALA A 44 -16.38 0.90 -10.36
C ALA A 44 -16.16 1.23 -11.83
N ILE A 45 -15.28 2.18 -12.11
CA ILE A 45 -14.95 2.65 -13.46
C ILE A 45 -13.46 2.51 -13.77
N VAL A 46 -13.12 2.51 -15.06
CA VAL A 46 -11.73 2.53 -15.52
C VAL A 46 -11.37 3.96 -15.91
N ALA A 47 -10.30 4.46 -15.31
CA ALA A 47 -9.73 5.76 -15.65
C ALA A 47 -8.78 5.65 -16.86
N PRO A 48 -8.71 6.71 -17.70
CA PRO A 48 -7.81 6.74 -18.85
C PRO A 48 -6.32 6.97 -18.45
N SER A 49 -6.06 7.48 -17.26
CA SER A 49 -4.70 7.77 -16.77
C SER A 49 -4.64 7.67 -15.24
N VAL A 50 -3.42 7.62 -14.68
CA VAL A 50 -3.20 7.72 -13.21
C VAL A 50 -3.75 9.03 -12.67
N HIS A 51 -3.45 10.16 -13.35
CA HIS A 51 -3.97 11.47 -12.96
C HIS A 51 -5.51 11.47 -12.86
N ALA A 52 -6.21 10.93 -13.86
CA ALA A 52 -7.67 10.84 -13.84
C ALA A 52 -8.20 9.87 -12.76
N ALA A 53 -7.43 8.85 -12.41
CA ALA A 53 -7.81 7.94 -11.34
C ALA A 53 -7.70 8.57 -9.94
N LEU A 54 -6.80 9.55 -9.79
CA LEU A 54 -6.52 10.21 -8.50
C LEU A 54 -7.36 11.47 -8.29
N ALA A 55 -7.88 12.10 -9.35
CA ALA A 55 -8.43 13.45 -9.32
C ALA A 55 -9.49 13.72 -8.24
N ASP A 56 -10.35 12.73 -7.94
CA ASP A 56 -11.42 12.83 -6.95
C ASP A 56 -11.33 11.71 -5.88
N ALA A 57 -10.17 11.05 -5.75
CA ALA A 57 -9.99 9.95 -4.83
C ALA A 57 -9.66 10.45 -3.42
N ASP A 58 -10.32 9.92 -2.40
CA ASP A 58 -9.92 10.12 -1.00
C ASP A 58 -8.74 9.19 -0.62
N ILE A 59 -8.72 8.00 -1.20
CA ILE A 59 -7.73 6.95 -0.93
C ILE A 59 -7.26 6.37 -2.27
N ALA A 60 -5.96 6.32 -2.45
CA ALA A 60 -5.31 5.62 -3.55
C ALA A 60 -4.46 4.46 -3.03
N VAL A 61 -4.45 3.35 -3.77
CA VAL A 61 -3.59 2.21 -3.48
C VAL A 61 -2.83 1.83 -4.72
N THR A 62 -1.51 1.84 -4.67
CA THR A 62 -0.66 1.38 -5.76
C THR A 62 -0.08 0.01 -5.45
N THR A 63 -0.21 -0.94 -6.39
CA THR A 63 0.20 -2.34 -6.24
C THR A 63 0.84 -2.87 -7.51
N THR A 64 1.63 -2.04 -8.20
CA THR A 64 2.19 -2.38 -9.50
C THR A 64 3.65 -2.83 -9.41
N PRO A 65 4.14 -3.62 -10.37
CA PRO A 65 5.55 -3.93 -10.48
C PRO A 65 6.31 -2.85 -11.27
N SER A 66 5.88 -1.60 -11.22
CA SER A 66 6.47 -0.53 -12.01
C SER A 66 7.95 -0.31 -11.66
N ARG A 67 8.73 0.05 -12.67
CA ARG A 67 10.15 0.47 -12.54
C ARG A 67 10.31 1.96 -12.77
N GLU A 68 9.21 2.64 -13.05
CA GLU A 68 9.14 4.07 -13.29
C GLU A 68 8.01 4.65 -12.46
N PRO A 69 8.14 5.88 -11.94
CA PRO A 69 7.10 6.52 -11.17
C PRO A 69 5.79 6.63 -11.96
N LEU A 70 4.70 6.32 -11.29
CA LEU A 70 3.33 6.42 -11.81
C LEU A 70 2.59 7.63 -11.23
N VAL A 71 2.88 7.97 -9.97
CA VAL A 71 2.24 9.06 -9.23
C VAL A 71 3.25 10.19 -9.03
N HIS A 72 2.90 11.39 -9.42
CA HIS A 72 3.73 12.59 -9.29
C HIS A 72 3.06 13.59 -8.36
N ALA A 73 3.82 14.59 -7.85
CA ALA A 73 3.28 15.62 -6.96
C ALA A 73 2.07 16.36 -7.55
N GLN A 74 2.05 16.57 -8.85
CA GLN A 74 0.96 17.23 -9.58
C GLN A 74 -0.34 16.40 -9.68
N ASP A 75 -0.26 15.10 -9.39
CA ASP A 75 -1.43 14.20 -9.39
C ASP A 75 -2.11 14.17 -8.02
N LEU A 76 -1.47 14.76 -7.00
CA LEU A 76 -1.96 14.76 -5.63
C LEU A 76 -2.76 16.04 -5.35
N HIS A 77 -3.75 15.91 -4.50
CA HIS A 77 -4.60 17.02 -4.06
C HIS A 77 -4.81 16.98 -2.54
N PRO A 78 -5.24 18.09 -1.92
CA PRO A 78 -5.53 18.13 -0.48
C PRO A 78 -6.47 17.03 -0.03
N GLY A 79 -6.11 16.36 1.06
CA GLY A 79 -6.90 15.29 1.67
C GLY A 79 -6.63 13.88 1.14
N LEU A 80 -5.96 13.71 -0.01
CA LEU A 80 -5.66 12.40 -0.56
C LEU A 80 -4.73 11.59 0.35
N HIS A 81 -5.05 10.31 0.54
CA HIS A 81 -4.16 9.31 1.13
C HIS A 81 -3.67 8.34 0.06
N VAL A 82 -2.37 8.09 0.01
CA VAL A 82 -1.77 7.09 -0.88
C VAL A 82 -1.13 5.97 -0.07
N THR A 83 -1.55 4.74 -0.30
CA THR A 83 -0.85 3.53 0.17
C THR A 83 -0.02 2.97 -0.98
N ALA A 84 1.30 3.05 -0.87
CA ALA A 84 2.24 2.53 -1.86
C ALA A 84 2.73 1.15 -1.42
N MET A 85 2.41 0.11 -2.20
CA MET A 85 2.72 -1.29 -1.87
C MET A 85 3.50 -2.03 -2.97
N GLY A 86 3.66 -1.42 -4.14
CA GLY A 86 4.31 -2.10 -5.27
C GLY A 86 5.83 -2.09 -5.21
N SER A 87 6.42 -1.19 -4.45
CA SER A 87 7.87 -0.97 -4.38
C SER A 87 8.55 -1.85 -3.31
N ASP A 88 8.37 -3.16 -3.41
CA ASP A 88 8.91 -4.18 -2.49
C ASP A 88 10.28 -4.75 -2.95
N ALA A 89 10.90 -4.16 -3.97
CA ALA A 89 12.21 -4.54 -4.50
C ALA A 89 12.97 -3.29 -4.95
N GLU A 90 14.30 -3.38 -4.94
CA GLU A 90 15.21 -2.25 -5.20
C GLU A 90 14.98 -1.52 -6.54
N TYR A 91 14.49 -2.23 -7.54
CA TYR A 91 14.27 -1.71 -8.89
C TYR A 91 12.83 -1.25 -9.14
N LYS A 92 11.93 -1.42 -8.17
CA LYS A 92 10.53 -1.01 -8.29
C LYS A 92 10.33 0.37 -7.69
N THR A 93 9.50 1.17 -8.35
CA THR A 93 9.06 2.47 -7.85
C THR A 93 7.71 2.81 -8.45
N GLU A 94 6.83 3.38 -7.66
CA GLU A 94 5.50 3.82 -8.06
C GLU A 94 5.33 5.33 -7.88
N LEU A 95 6.07 5.93 -6.92
CA LEU A 95 5.98 7.34 -6.58
C LEU A 95 7.20 8.12 -7.09
N ALA A 96 6.94 9.27 -7.70
CA ALA A 96 8.01 10.19 -8.06
C ALA A 96 8.63 10.83 -6.80
N PRO A 97 9.94 11.13 -6.79
CA PRO A 97 10.60 11.83 -5.69
C PRO A 97 9.94 13.16 -5.31
N SER A 98 9.28 13.83 -6.24
CA SER A 98 8.55 15.08 -6.01
C SER A 98 7.39 14.94 -5.01
N VAL A 99 6.85 13.75 -4.82
CA VAL A 99 5.79 13.46 -3.86
C VAL A 99 6.23 13.76 -2.43
N PHE A 100 7.51 13.51 -2.10
CA PHE A 100 8.07 13.75 -0.76
C PHE A 100 8.12 15.24 -0.36
N GLY A 101 8.04 16.15 -1.33
CA GLY A 101 7.99 17.60 -1.08
C GLY A 101 6.60 18.15 -0.70
N VAL A 102 5.53 17.35 -0.94
CA VAL A 102 4.14 17.81 -0.76
C VAL A 102 3.32 16.92 0.17
N ALA A 103 3.77 15.71 0.44
CA ALA A 103 3.04 14.74 1.25
C ALA A 103 3.74 14.47 2.59
N ARG A 104 2.96 14.18 3.62
CA ARG A 104 3.46 13.59 4.87
C ARG A 104 3.70 12.12 4.63
N TYR A 105 4.95 11.71 4.73
CA TYR A 105 5.37 10.35 4.47
C TYR A 105 5.44 9.53 5.75
N PHE A 106 4.92 8.31 5.67
CA PHE A 106 4.98 7.26 6.68
C PHE A 106 5.48 5.97 6.02
N CYS A 107 6.03 5.07 6.80
CA CYS A 107 6.49 3.78 6.28
C CYS A 107 6.20 2.65 7.27
N ASP A 108 6.22 1.41 6.78
CA ASP A 108 6.15 0.24 7.66
C ASP A 108 7.41 0.10 8.52
N ARG A 109 8.60 0.18 7.90
CA ARG A 109 9.92 0.11 8.57
C ARG A 109 10.92 1.04 7.90
N LEU A 110 11.36 2.08 8.61
CA LEU A 110 12.23 3.12 8.07
C LEU A 110 13.57 2.56 7.53
N GLN A 111 14.16 1.62 8.26
CA GLN A 111 15.40 0.98 7.82
C GLN A 111 15.23 0.19 6.53
N GLN A 112 14.08 -0.44 6.34
CA GLN A 112 13.77 -1.23 5.17
C GLN A 112 13.46 -0.35 3.95
N THR A 113 12.67 0.71 4.11
CA THR A 113 12.32 1.61 3.02
C THR A 113 13.50 2.44 2.49
N ARG A 114 14.59 2.52 3.23
CA ARG A 114 15.88 3.07 2.74
C ARG A 114 16.61 2.13 1.78
N VAL A 115 16.30 0.84 1.80
CA VAL A 115 16.93 -0.20 0.98
C VAL A 115 16.01 -0.61 -0.17
N VAL A 116 14.74 -0.81 0.14
CA VAL A 116 13.67 -1.07 -0.82
C VAL A 116 12.55 -0.05 -0.55
N GLY A 117 11.54 0.06 -1.40
CA GLY A 117 10.47 1.05 -1.21
C GLY A 117 10.74 2.41 -1.86
N GLU A 118 9.80 3.32 -1.69
CA GLU A 118 9.80 4.62 -2.37
C GLU A 118 10.85 5.58 -1.79
N LEU A 119 11.14 5.50 -0.48
CA LEU A 119 12.13 6.35 0.18
C LEU A 119 13.53 6.18 -0.41
N ARG A 120 13.92 4.96 -0.79
CA ARG A 120 15.20 4.69 -1.46
C ARG A 120 15.38 5.55 -2.72
N HIS A 121 14.35 5.61 -3.54
CA HIS A 121 14.39 6.36 -4.80
C HIS A 121 14.40 7.88 -4.56
N ALA A 122 13.66 8.36 -3.56
CA ALA A 122 13.67 9.76 -3.17
C ALA A 122 15.04 10.23 -2.65
N ILE A 123 15.73 9.40 -1.86
CA ILE A 123 17.10 9.65 -1.39
C ILE A 123 18.07 9.65 -2.58
N ALA A 124 17.99 8.64 -3.44
CA ALA A 124 18.88 8.53 -4.61
C ALA A 124 18.71 9.72 -5.58
N ALA A 125 17.52 10.29 -5.68
CA ALA A 125 17.24 11.49 -6.48
C ALA A 125 17.60 12.80 -5.77
N GLY A 126 18.04 12.77 -4.50
CA GLY A 126 18.35 13.96 -3.71
C GLY A 126 17.12 14.76 -3.26
N ALA A 127 15.92 14.20 -3.39
CA ALA A 127 14.68 14.85 -2.93
C ALA A 127 14.53 14.79 -1.41
N VAL A 128 15.20 13.82 -0.77
CA VAL A 128 15.20 13.61 0.68
C VAL A 128 16.62 13.37 1.15
N PRO A 129 17.08 13.98 2.27
CA PRO A 129 18.36 13.66 2.88
C PRO A 129 18.47 12.18 3.26
N ALA A 130 19.66 11.60 3.13
CA ALA A 130 19.87 10.17 3.43
C ALA A 130 19.62 9.82 4.91
N ASP A 131 19.78 10.77 5.81
CA ASP A 131 19.56 10.65 7.25
C ASP A 131 18.16 11.11 7.71
N ALA A 132 17.28 11.53 6.78
CA ALA A 132 15.93 11.96 7.12
C ALA A 132 15.18 10.88 7.91
N VAL A 133 14.46 11.31 8.93
CA VAL A 133 13.68 10.44 9.81
C VAL A 133 12.19 10.64 9.53
N PHE A 134 11.49 9.53 9.34
CA PHE A 134 10.06 9.49 9.15
C PHE A 134 9.40 8.57 10.17
N SER A 135 8.13 8.82 10.46
CA SER A 135 7.36 8.00 11.39
C SER A 135 7.06 6.62 10.80
N GLU A 136 7.28 5.60 11.59
CA GLU A 136 6.82 4.25 11.24
C GLU A 136 5.30 4.13 11.52
N LEU A 137 4.59 3.38 10.70
CA LEU A 137 3.15 3.15 10.83
C LEU A 137 2.80 2.57 12.21
N GLY A 138 3.63 1.71 12.77
CA GLY A 138 3.48 1.14 14.09
C GLY A 138 3.48 2.20 15.22
N ASP A 139 4.25 3.28 15.06
CA ASP A 139 4.28 4.39 16.02
C ASP A 139 3.01 5.25 15.93
N VAL A 140 2.50 5.45 14.70
CA VAL A 140 1.24 6.16 14.48
C VAL A 140 0.07 5.38 15.09
N ILE A 141 0.00 4.07 14.84
CA ILE A 141 -1.05 3.20 15.39
C ILE A 141 -1.01 3.17 16.93
N ALA A 142 0.18 3.19 17.51
CA ALA A 142 0.38 3.18 18.96
C ALA A 142 0.23 4.57 19.61
N GLY A 143 -0.06 5.62 18.83
CA GLY A 143 -0.19 6.99 19.33
C GLY A 143 1.12 7.63 19.80
N ARG A 144 2.27 7.09 19.38
CA ARG A 144 3.60 7.66 19.68
C ARG A 144 4.05 8.71 18.67
N SER A 145 3.39 8.75 17.52
CA SER A 145 3.63 9.73 16.47
C SER A 145 2.30 10.16 15.85
N ASP A 146 2.21 11.41 15.45
CA ASP A 146 1.03 11.95 14.79
C ASP A 146 0.93 11.38 13.37
N GLY A 147 -0.27 10.92 13.01
CA GLY A 147 -0.66 10.59 11.65
C GLY A 147 -1.06 11.84 10.85
N ARG A 148 -2.21 11.79 10.19
CA ARG A 148 -2.84 12.96 9.58
C ARG A 148 -3.25 13.93 10.68
N THR A 149 -2.84 15.21 10.58
CA THR A 149 -3.16 16.25 11.56
C THR A 149 -4.21 17.22 11.04
N HIS A 150 -4.26 17.41 9.73
CA HIS A 150 -5.23 18.25 9.05
C HIS A 150 -6.00 17.45 7.99
N ARG A 151 -7.27 17.81 7.79
CA ARG A 151 -8.10 17.16 6.73
C ARG A 151 -7.48 17.31 5.34
N ASP A 152 -6.79 18.39 5.09
CA ASP A 152 -6.18 18.72 3.80
C ASP A 152 -4.74 18.17 3.67
N ASP A 153 -4.19 17.52 4.71
CA ASP A 153 -2.88 16.86 4.60
C ASP A 153 -2.93 15.80 3.49
N ILE A 154 -1.97 15.85 2.58
CA ILE A 154 -1.68 14.75 1.68
C ILE A 154 -0.81 13.76 2.46
N THR A 155 -1.19 12.49 2.48
CA THR A 155 -0.45 11.48 3.24
C THR A 155 -0.05 10.31 2.36
N VAL A 156 1.16 9.79 2.55
CA VAL A 156 1.70 8.61 1.88
C VAL A 156 2.11 7.59 2.93
N CYS A 157 1.71 6.34 2.76
CA CYS A 157 2.19 5.20 3.53
C CYS A 157 2.90 4.20 2.61
N ASP A 158 4.22 4.09 2.75
CA ASP A 158 5.06 3.18 1.98
C ASP A 158 5.17 1.84 2.72
N LEU A 159 4.66 0.78 2.10
CA LEU A 159 4.57 -0.56 2.68
C LEU A 159 5.39 -1.55 1.87
N THR A 160 6.52 -1.94 2.41
CA THR A 160 7.45 -2.89 1.78
C THR A 160 7.26 -4.33 2.25
N GLY A 161 6.37 -4.52 3.24
CA GLY A 161 6.13 -5.81 3.89
C GLY A 161 7.13 -6.09 5.01
N THR A 162 6.64 -6.61 6.12
CA THR A 162 7.46 -6.91 7.29
C THR A 162 7.23 -8.33 7.79
N GLY A 163 8.27 -9.00 8.28
CA GLY A 163 8.16 -10.35 8.85
C GLY A 163 7.20 -10.44 10.05
N ALA A 164 6.87 -9.32 10.68
CA ALA A 164 5.84 -9.27 11.72
C ALA A 164 4.45 -9.62 11.17
N GLN A 165 4.13 -9.18 9.95
CA GLN A 165 2.88 -9.50 9.27
C GLN A 165 2.81 -11.00 8.93
N ASP A 166 3.91 -11.57 8.41
CA ASP A 166 3.99 -13.00 8.11
C ASP A 166 3.83 -13.83 9.37
N THR A 167 4.48 -13.43 10.46
CA THR A 167 4.35 -14.10 11.75
C THR A 167 2.92 -14.05 12.28
N ALA A 168 2.27 -12.89 12.22
CA ALA A 168 0.90 -12.72 12.70
C ALA A 168 -0.09 -13.59 11.93
N ILE A 169 0.00 -13.62 10.60
CA ILE A 169 -0.89 -14.45 9.77
C ILE A 169 -0.59 -15.95 9.93
N ALA A 170 0.68 -16.33 10.10
CA ALA A 170 1.06 -17.72 10.34
C ALA A 170 0.51 -18.24 11.67
N VAL A 171 0.58 -17.43 12.73
CA VAL A 171 0.01 -17.78 14.05
C VAL A 171 -1.51 -17.97 13.93
N LEU A 172 -2.22 -17.01 13.31
CA LEU A 172 -3.66 -17.12 13.10
C LEU A 172 -4.04 -18.34 12.25
N ALA A 173 -3.29 -18.61 11.18
CA ALA A 173 -3.53 -19.77 10.33
C ALA A 173 -3.33 -21.09 11.10
N LEU A 174 -2.29 -21.17 11.94
CA LEU A 174 -2.02 -22.32 12.79
C LEU A 174 -3.13 -22.56 13.83
N GLU A 175 -3.60 -21.50 14.49
CA GLU A 175 -4.69 -21.57 15.45
C GLU A 175 -5.99 -22.07 14.79
N ARG A 176 -6.33 -21.53 13.61
CA ARG A 176 -7.50 -21.96 12.84
C ARG A 176 -7.39 -23.41 12.34
N ALA A 177 -6.21 -23.80 11.86
CA ALA A 177 -5.95 -25.17 11.42
C ALA A 177 -6.12 -26.16 12.57
N ARG A 178 -5.59 -25.85 13.76
CA ARG A 178 -5.76 -26.68 14.98
C ARG A 178 -7.22 -26.77 15.39
N ALA A 179 -7.96 -25.68 15.41
CA ALA A 179 -9.37 -25.65 15.76
C ALA A 179 -10.23 -26.45 14.78
N ALA A 180 -9.87 -26.47 13.52
CA ALA A 180 -10.55 -27.23 12.44
C ALA A 180 -10.04 -28.67 12.29
N ALA A 181 -9.07 -29.10 13.09
CA ALA A 181 -8.33 -30.36 12.91
C ALA A 181 -7.83 -30.56 11.47
N ALA A 182 -7.42 -29.46 10.81
CA ALA A 182 -6.97 -29.47 9.43
C ALA A 182 -5.43 -29.52 9.33
N GLY A 183 -4.92 -30.10 8.24
CA GLY A 183 -3.49 -30.23 7.97
C GLY A 183 -2.89 -31.54 8.46
N THR A 184 -1.58 -31.67 8.25
CA THR A 184 -0.79 -32.83 8.65
C THR A 184 0.26 -32.41 9.67
N ILE A 185 0.34 -33.13 10.79
CA ILE A 185 1.37 -32.91 11.80
C ILE A 185 2.61 -33.71 11.42
N PHE A 186 3.71 -33.01 11.24
CA PHE A 186 5.02 -33.64 11.09
C PHE A 186 5.78 -33.56 12.41
N HIS A 187 6.22 -34.70 12.92
CA HIS A 187 7.13 -34.76 14.06
C HIS A 187 8.56 -34.74 13.50
N ASN A 188 9.31 -33.72 13.84
CA ASN A 188 10.72 -33.65 13.47
C ASN A 188 11.54 -34.20 14.65
N ASP A 189 11.75 -35.52 14.65
CA ASP A 189 12.63 -36.17 15.60
C ASP A 189 14.08 -35.86 15.24
N LEU A 190 14.55 -34.65 15.58
CA LEU A 190 15.96 -34.34 15.61
C LEU A 190 16.55 -35.11 16.81
N THR A 191 16.81 -36.40 16.63
CA THR A 191 17.72 -37.12 17.51
C THR A 191 19.12 -36.59 17.24
N THR A 192 19.62 -35.80 18.16
CA THR A 192 21.06 -35.43 18.29
C THR A 192 21.95 -36.64 18.39
#